data_a3530f37755889bd106bffc4963846aa
#
_entry.id   a3530f37755889bd106bffc4963846aa
#
_cell.length_a   1.000
_cell.length_b   1.000
_cell.length_c   1.000
_cell.angle_alpha   90.00
_cell.angle_beta   90.00
_cell.angle_gamma   90.00
#
_symmetry.space_group_name_H-M   'P 1'
#
loop_
_entity.id
_entity.type
_entity.pdbx_description
1 polymer ?
#
loop_
_entity_poly.entity_id
_entity_poly.type
_entity_poly.pdbx_seq_one_letter_code
_entity_poly.pdbx_strand_id
1 'polypeptide(L)'
;MACVLDASALIAYLLKEPGQHLVADALADGAVMCAGNLAEVVTVLVRGGFTADEAMDVVSDTPVTCRALDFDLPVRCGALYAATRSAGLSLGDRMCLALALRERLPALTANRAWSAIAAAIGATVKVIR
;
A
#
# COMPACT_ATOMS: atom_id res chain seq x y z
N MET A 1 11.73 6.22 -9.72
CA MET A 1 11.55 6.83 -8.40
C MET A 1 10.89 5.84 -7.45
N ALA A 2 11.39 5.73 -6.23
CA ALA A 2 10.79 4.87 -5.22
C ALA A 2 9.36 5.34 -4.90
N CYS A 3 8.52 4.41 -4.48
CA CYS A 3 7.15 4.71 -4.07
C CYS A 3 6.69 3.74 -3.00
N VAL A 4 5.57 4.06 -2.36
CA VAL A 4 4.92 3.21 -1.36
C VAL A 4 3.71 2.54 -2.01
N LEU A 5 3.61 1.22 -1.87
CA LEU A 5 2.48 0.45 -2.38
C LEU A 5 1.49 0.19 -1.25
N ASP A 6 0.20 0.33 -1.53
CA ASP A 6 -0.82 -0.25 -0.66
C ASP A 6 -1.07 -1.71 -1.05
N ALA A 7 -1.93 -2.38 -0.30
CA ALA A 7 -2.26 -3.79 -0.57
C ALA A 7 -2.88 -3.96 -1.95
N SER A 8 -3.78 -3.07 -2.36
CA SER A 8 -4.48 -3.19 -3.65
C SER A 8 -3.52 -3.09 -4.83
N ALA A 9 -2.49 -2.26 -4.74
CA ALA A 9 -1.48 -2.12 -5.78
C ALA A 9 -0.65 -3.41 -5.91
N LEU A 10 -0.16 -3.95 -4.80
CA LEU A 10 0.63 -5.17 -4.85
C LEU A 10 -0.21 -6.37 -5.31
N ILE A 11 -1.46 -6.46 -4.87
CA ILE A 11 -2.39 -7.50 -5.32
C ILE A 11 -2.62 -7.41 -6.83
N ALA A 12 -2.76 -6.20 -7.39
CA ALA A 12 -2.91 -6.03 -8.83
C ALA A 12 -1.71 -6.63 -9.60
N TYR A 13 -0.51 -6.45 -9.07
CA TYR A 13 0.69 -7.06 -9.66
C TYR A 13 0.70 -8.58 -9.53
N LEU A 14 0.42 -9.09 -8.34
CA LEU A 14 0.49 -10.53 -8.04
C LEU A 14 -0.59 -11.32 -8.78
N LEU A 15 -1.80 -10.78 -8.89
CA LEU A 15 -2.95 -11.44 -9.51
C LEU A 15 -3.23 -10.95 -10.94
N LYS A 16 -2.33 -10.17 -11.51
CA LYS A 16 -2.40 -9.70 -12.91
C LYS A 16 -3.67 -8.91 -13.21
N GLU A 17 -4.01 -8.01 -12.30
CA GLU A 17 -5.17 -7.11 -12.47
C GLU A 17 -4.79 -5.84 -13.27
N PRO A 18 -5.78 -5.06 -13.74
CA PRO A 18 -5.50 -3.80 -14.42
C PRO A 18 -4.62 -2.87 -13.57
N GLY A 19 -3.65 -2.23 -14.20
CA GLY A 19 -2.68 -1.36 -13.54
C GLY A 19 -1.40 -2.08 -13.10
N GLN A 20 -1.30 -3.39 -13.30
CA GLN A 20 -0.14 -4.18 -12.87
C GLN A 20 1.19 -3.68 -13.43
N HIS A 21 1.20 -3.10 -14.62
CA HIS A 21 2.42 -2.60 -15.25
C HIS A 21 3.02 -1.41 -14.51
N LEU A 22 2.16 -0.53 -13.98
CA LEU A 22 2.64 0.59 -13.16
C LEU A 22 3.28 0.09 -11.87
N VAL A 23 2.73 -0.97 -11.28
CA VAL A 23 3.30 -1.58 -10.08
C VAL A 23 4.61 -2.30 -10.40
N ALA A 24 4.68 -3.00 -11.53
CA ALA A 24 5.92 -3.64 -11.99
C ALA A 24 7.05 -2.61 -12.13
N ASP A 25 6.78 -1.47 -12.75
CA ASP A 25 7.75 -0.39 -12.88
C ASP A 25 8.19 0.15 -11.52
N ALA A 26 7.24 0.30 -10.60
CA ALA A 26 7.53 0.74 -9.24
C ALA A 26 8.43 -0.24 -8.49
N LEU A 27 8.16 -1.54 -8.62
CA LEU A 27 8.99 -2.58 -8.01
C LEU A 27 10.41 -2.56 -8.57
N ALA A 28 10.57 -2.31 -9.86
CA ALA A 28 11.88 -2.18 -10.49
C ALA A 28 12.64 -0.95 -9.99
N ASP A 29 11.93 0.14 -9.68
CA ASP A 29 12.53 1.39 -9.20
C ASP A 29 12.81 1.41 -7.69
N GLY A 30 12.31 0.43 -6.95
CA GLY A 30 12.48 0.36 -5.49
C GLY A 30 11.20 0.74 -4.75
N ALA A 31 10.28 -0.22 -4.61
CA ALA A 31 9.03 -0.03 -3.88
C ALA A 31 9.18 -0.39 -2.42
N VAL A 32 8.46 0.33 -1.56
CA VAL A 32 8.35 0.02 -0.14
C VAL A 32 6.88 -0.21 0.23
N MET A 33 6.64 -0.93 1.31
CA MET A 33 5.30 -1.24 1.80
C MET A 33 5.30 -1.30 3.32
N CYS A 34 4.26 -0.77 3.93
CA CYS A 34 4.05 -0.91 5.37
C CYS A 34 3.75 -2.37 5.73
N ALA A 35 4.27 -2.84 6.85
CA ALA A 35 4.03 -4.19 7.34
C ALA A 35 2.54 -4.51 7.50
N GLY A 36 1.71 -3.54 7.90
CA GLY A 36 0.26 -3.71 7.99
C GLY A 36 -0.38 -3.97 6.63
N ASN A 37 0.08 -3.30 5.58
CA ASN A 37 -0.40 -3.52 4.22
C ASN A 37 0.07 -4.88 3.68
N LEU A 38 1.27 -5.31 4.05
CA LEU A 38 1.74 -6.65 3.69
C LEU A 38 0.85 -7.73 4.32
N ALA A 39 0.42 -7.54 5.57
CA ALA A 39 -0.52 -8.45 6.23
C ALA A 39 -1.86 -8.53 5.47
N GLU A 40 -2.33 -7.41 4.93
CA GLU A 40 -3.53 -7.40 4.08
C GLU A 40 -3.32 -8.22 2.79
N VAL A 41 -2.16 -8.08 2.15
CA VAL A 41 -1.82 -8.86 0.94
C VAL A 41 -1.87 -10.35 1.24
N VAL A 42 -1.21 -10.79 2.29
CA VAL A 42 -1.20 -12.21 2.70
C VAL A 42 -2.62 -12.68 3.00
N THR A 43 -3.42 -11.87 3.68
CA THR A 43 -4.82 -12.18 3.98
C THR A 43 -5.63 -12.41 2.70
N VAL A 44 -5.47 -11.55 1.70
CA VAL A 44 -6.18 -11.70 0.42
C VAL A 44 -5.76 -12.97 -0.30
N LEU A 45 -4.46 -13.27 -0.32
CA LEU A 45 -3.95 -14.50 -0.96
C LEU A 45 -4.51 -15.76 -0.28
N VAL A 46 -4.46 -15.82 1.03
CA VAL A 46 -4.98 -16.97 1.80
C VAL A 46 -6.48 -17.11 1.62
N ARG A 47 -7.23 -16.01 1.68
CA ARG A 47 -8.68 -16.03 1.46
C ARG A 47 -9.02 -16.49 0.04
N GLY A 48 -8.16 -16.22 -0.92
CA GLY A 48 -8.31 -16.65 -2.32
C GLY A 48 -7.88 -18.09 -2.59
N GLY A 49 -7.42 -18.83 -1.58
CA GLY A 49 -7.10 -20.25 -1.71
C GLY A 49 -5.62 -20.61 -1.58
N PHE A 50 -4.72 -19.63 -1.44
CA PHE A 50 -3.32 -19.92 -1.17
C PHE A 50 -3.17 -20.49 0.25
N THR A 51 -2.26 -21.43 0.44
CA THR A 51 -1.84 -21.79 1.80
C THR A 51 -0.98 -20.66 2.37
N ALA A 52 -0.81 -20.64 3.70
CA ALA A 52 0.08 -19.67 4.33
C ALA A 52 1.52 -19.76 3.79
N ASP A 53 2.02 -20.99 3.58
CA ASP A 53 3.37 -21.17 3.02
C ASP A 53 3.47 -20.68 1.58
N GLU A 54 2.46 -20.95 0.75
CA GLU A 54 2.42 -20.44 -0.62
C GLU A 54 2.40 -18.91 -0.65
N ALA A 55 1.60 -18.30 0.20
CA ALA A 55 1.54 -16.84 0.31
C ALA A 55 2.88 -16.26 0.76
N MET A 56 3.52 -16.89 1.74
CA MET A 56 4.87 -16.52 2.19
C MET A 56 5.87 -16.54 1.03
N ASP A 57 5.87 -17.59 0.24
CA ASP A 57 6.78 -17.72 -0.90
C ASP A 57 6.54 -16.62 -1.93
N VAL A 58 5.29 -16.33 -2.23
CA VAL A 58 4.92 -15.27 -3.20
C VAL A 58 5.44 -13.90 -2.75
N VAL A 59 5.20 -13.53 -1.50
CA VAL A 59 5.64 -12.20 -1.01
C VAL A 59 7.15 -12.14 -0.83
N SER A 60 7.79 -13.24 -0.46
CA SER A 60 9.25 -13.32 -0.32
C SER A 60 9.96 -13.17 -1.65
N ASP A 61 9.36 -13.63 -2.73
CA ASP A 61 9.90 -13.51 -4.08
C ASP A 61 9.65 -12.14 -4.71
N THR A 62 8.86 -11.30 -4.08
CA THR A 62 8.53 -9.97 -4.61
C THR A 62 9.55 -8.95 -4.10
N PRO A 63 10.17 -8.15 -5.01
CA PRO A 63 11.20 -7.19 -4.61
C PRO A 63 10.60 -5.92 -4.00
N VAL A 64 9.91 -6.04 -2.90
CA VAL A 64 9.35 -4.93 -2.13
C VAL A 64 10.00 -4.89 -0.76
N THR A 65 10.37 -3.68 -0.31
CA THR A 65 10.95 -3.50 1.03
C THR A 65 9.84 -3.27 2.04
N CYS A 66 9.74 -4.13 3.05
CA CYS A 66 8.77 -3.99 4.12
C CYS A 66 9.28 -3.03 5.20
N ARG A 67 8.45 -2.05 5.57
CA ARG A 67 8.73 -1.15 6.69
C ARG A 67 7.93 -1.59 7.91
N ALA A 68 8.64 -1.80 9.02
CA ALA A 68 8.03 -2.25 10.26
C ALA A 68 7.04 -1.20 10.83
N LEU A 69 6.05 -1.67 11.56
CA LEU A 69 5.18 -0.84 12.37
C LEU A 69 5.90 -0.54 13.69
N ASP A 70 6.62 0.57 13.73
CA ASP A 70 7.23 1.10 14.94
C ASP A 70 6.16 1.88 15.75
N PHE A 71 6.56 2.59 16.79
CA PHE A 71 5.62 3.39 17.56
C PHE A 71 5.14 4.64 16.80
N ASP A 72 6.03 5.28 16.04
CA ASP A 72 5.74 6.52 15.33
C ASP A 72 4.71 6.32 14.19
N LEU A 73 4.85 5.27 13.42
CA LEU A 73 4.00 5.06 12.24
C LEU A 73 2.52 4.85 12.60
N PRO A 74 2.16 4.01 13.57
CA PRO A 74 0.76 3.87 13.98
C PRO A 74 0.15 5.19 14.51
N VAL A 75 0.94 6.00 15.20
CA VAL A 75 0.47 7.31 15.69
C VAL A 75 0.16 8.24 14.51
N ARG A 76 1.04 8.30 13.52
CA ARG A 76 0.80 9.08 12.30
C ARG A 76 -0.43 8.59 11.55
N CYS A 77 -0.59 7.27 11.44
CA CYS A 77 -1.73 6.63 10.80
C CYS A 77 -3.04 7.04 11.49
N GLY A 78 -3.11 6.93 12.81
CA GLY A 78 -4.28 7.32 13.57
C GLY A 78 -4.61 8.80 13.42
N ALA A 79 -3.58 9.64 13.37
CA ALA A 79 -3.75 11.10 13.22
C ALA A 79 -4.38 11.50 11.89
N LEU A 80 -4.31 10.66 10.86
CA LEU A 80 -4.94 10.93 9.55
C LEU A 80 -6.46 10.68 9.54
N TYR A 81 -7.03 10.14 10.61
CA TYR A 81 -8.44 9.73 10.61
C TYR A 81 -9.38 10.88 10.26
N ALA A 82 -9.24 12.03 10.91
CA ALA A 82 -10.15 13.16 10.72
C ALA A 82 -10.14 13.66 9.28
N ALA A 83 -8.98 13.72 8.64
CA ALA A 83 -8.82 14.23 7.27
C ALA A 83 -9.24 13.22 6.20
N THR A 84 -9.35 11.93 6.54
CA THR A 84 -9.60 10.85 5.57
C THR A 84 -10.96 10.18 5.73
N ARG A 85 -11.67 10.44 6.84
CA ARG A 85 -12.94 9.76 7.13
C ARG A 85 -14.03 10.02 6.07
N SER A 86 -14.06 11.21 5.49
CA SER A 86 -15.08 11.58 4.49
C SER A 86 -14.93 10.77 3.19
N ALA A 87 -13.73 10.32 2.87
CA ALA A 87 -13.46 9.47 1.72
C ALA A 87 -13.60 7.97 2.04
N GLY A 88 -13.94 7.62 3.28
CA GLY A 88 -14.17 6.25 3.70
C GLY A 88 -12.89 5.40 3.75
N LEU A 89 -11.74 6.02 3.99
CA LEU A 89 -10.47 5.28 4.02
C LEU A 89 -10.37 4.40 5.26
N SER A 90 -9.88 3.18 5.04
CA SER A 90 -9.67 2.19 6.10
C SER A 90 -8.39 2.48 6.88
N LEU A 91 -8.19 1.72 7.96
CA LEU A 91 -6.94 1.75 8.72
C LEU A 91 -5.74 1.39 7.83
N GLY A 92 -5.87 0.37 6.96
CA GLY A 92 -4.82 -0.03 6.03
C GLY A 92 -4.47 1.08 5.03
N ASP A 93 -5.49 1.76 4.49
CA ASP A 93 -5.29 2.90 3.60
C ASP A 93 -4.44 3.98 4.28
N ARG A 94 -4.79 4.30 5.54
CA ARG A 94 -4.07 5.30 6.32
C ARG A 94 -2.65 4.87 6.67
N MET A 95 -2.40 3.58 6.86
CA MET A 95 -1.04 3.05 7.09
C MET A 95 -0.14 3.33 5.89
N CYS A 96 -0.63 3.08 4.68
CA CYS A 96 0.12 3.36 3.45
C CYS A 96 0.39 4.86 3.31
N LEU A 97 -0.63 5.69 3.48
CA LEU A 97 -0.50 7.13 3.37
C LEU A 97 0.45 7.71 4.42
N ALA A 98 0.37 7.24 5.66
CA ALA A 98 1.27 7.68 6.73
C ALA A 98 2.73 7.35 6.39
N LEU A 99 3.00 6.17 5.87
CA LEU A 99 4.34 5.79 5.45
C LEU A 99 4.82 6.66 4.28
N ALA A 100 3.97 6.89 3.29
CA ALA A 100 4.29 7.72 2.14
C ALA A 100 4.65 9.15 2.57
N LEU A 101 3.89 9.73 3.48
CA LEU A 101 4.17 11.05 4.03
C LEU A 101 5.49 11.09 4.80
N ARG A 102 5.72 10.09 5.64
CA ARG A 102 6.95 10.01 6.45
C ARG A 102 8.20 9.90 5.58
N GLU A 103 8.15 9.08 4.55
CA GLU A 103 9.30 8.85 3.65
C GLU A 103 9.32 9.83 2.48
N ARG A 104 8.32 10.69 2.35
CA ARG A 104 8.21 11.68 1.26
C ARG A 104 8.22 11.02 -0.11
N LEU A 105 7.46 9.95 -0.25
CA LEU A 105 7.33 9.19 -1.48
C LEU A 105 5.89 9.21 -1.96
N PRO A 106 5.65 9.07 -3.27
CA PRO A 106 4.30 8.89 -3.78
C PRO A 106 3.75 7.52 -3.35
N ALA A 107 2.44 7.46 -3.16
CA ALA A 107 1.71 6.24 -2.86
C ALA A 107 0.98 5.75 -4.11
N LEU A 108 1.08 4.44 -4.39
CA LEU A 108 0.34 3.78 -5.45
C LEU A 108 -0.80 2.97 -4.86
N THR A 109 -1.99 3.14 -5.43
CA THR A 109 -3.21 2.45 -4.98
C THR A 109 -4.14 2.17 -6.15
N ALA A 110 -5.00 1.18 -6.02
CA ALA A 110 -6.13 0.97 -6.94
C ALA A 110 -7.39 1.70 -6.46
N ASN A 111 -7.37 2.32 -5.27
CA ASN A 111 -8.53 2.98 -4.68
C ASN A 111 -8.61 4.45 -5.13
N ARG A 112 -9.56 4.73 -6.01
CA ARG A 112 -9.74 6.08 -6.58
C ARG A 112 -10.16 7.12 -5.54
N ALA A 113 -10.73 6.70 -4.41
CA ALA A 113 -11.15 7.61 -3.35
C ALA A 113 -9.99 8.40 -2.74
N TRP A 114 -8.77 7.90 -2.83
CA TRP A 114 -7.60 8.58 -2.28
C TRP A 114 -7.31 9.91 -2.98
N SER A 115 -7.69 10.04 -4.23
CA SER A 115 -7.47 11.30 -4.97
C SER A 115 -8.18 12.48 -4.32
N ALA A 116 -9.32 12.23 -3.66
CA ALA A 116 -10.12 13.30 -3.04
C ALA A 116 -9.44 13.92 -1.81
N ILE A 117 -8.57 13.17 -1.12
CA ILE A 117 -7.96 13.65 0.14
C ILE A 117 -6.44 13.87 0.03
N ALA A 118 -5.84 13.52 -1.09
CA ALA A 118 -4.38 13.58 -1.24
C ALA A 118 -3.83 14.97 -0.96
N ALA A 119 -4.39 16.02 -1.58
CA ALA A 119 -3.94 17.39 -1.39
C ALA A 119 -4.13 17.86 0.05
N ALA A 120 -5.25 17.50 0.68
CA ALA A 120 -5.56 17.91 2.04
C ALA A 120 -4.55 17.41 3.08
N ILE A 121 -3.95 16.23 2.83
CA ILE A 121 -2.95 15.66 3.74
C ILE A 121 -1.51 15.85 3.25
N GLY A 122 -1.33 16.49 2.10
CA GLY A 122 0.00 16.72 1.52
C GLY A 122 0.64 15.48 0.90
N ALA A 123 -0.16 14.49 0.52
CA ALA A 123 0.32 13.27 -0.12
C ALA A 123 0.30 13.38 -1.63
N THR A 124 1.22 12.68 -2.29
CA THR A 124 1.19 12.43 -3.73
C THR A 124 0.65 11.03 -3.94
N VAL A 125 -0.51 10.94 -4.59
CA VAL A 125 -1.19 9.67 -4.82
C VAL A 125 -1.26 9.40 -6.31
N LYS A 126 -0.92 8.17 -6.70
CA LYS A 126 -1.08 7.69 -8.07
C LYS A 126 -2.04 6.50 -8.06
N VAL A 127 -3.17 6.67 -8.72
CA VAL A 127 -4.17 5.60 -8.88
C VAL A 127 -3.79 4.79 -10.10
N ILE A 128 -3.70 3.46 -9.96
CA ILE A 128 -3.15 2.59 -11.01
C ILE A 128 -4.17 2.18 -12.07
N ARG A 129 -5.49 2.43 -11.84
CA ARG A 129 -6.54 2.06 -12.80
C ARG A 129 -7.84 2.84 -12.64
#